data_6bb6efde82a205f20591dd902a7adb18
#
_entry.id   6bb6efde82a205f20591dd902a7adb18
#
_cell.length_a   1.000
_cell.length_b   1.000
_cell.length_c   1.000
_cell.angle_alpha   90.00
_cell.angle_beta   90.00
_cell.angle_gamma   90.00
#
_symmetry.space_group_name_H-M   'P 1'
#
loop_
_entity.id
_entity.type
_entity.pdbx_description
1 polymer ?
#
loop_
_entity_poly.entity_id
_entity_poly.type
_entity_poly.pdbx_seq_one_letter_code
_entity_poly.pdbx_strand_id
1 'polypeptide(L)' 'MPEEILTLKEVAEYLKLAEKTAYRLAADGTIPGFKVGGSWRFRKAVIEDWIDQQTVKNRT' A
#
# COMPACT_ATOMS: atom_id res chain seq x y z
N MET A 1 -19.68 1.19 7.64
CA MET A 1 -18.95 0.08 7.01
C MET A 1 -17.57 -0.01 7.60
N PRO A 2 -17.20 -1.19 8.05
CA PRO A 2 -15.83 -1.34 8.55
C PRO A 2 -14.84 -1.17 7.42
N GLU A 3 -13.77 -0.50 7.74
CA GLU A 3 -12.72 -0.26 6.81
C GLU A 3 -11.81 -1.50 6.76
N GLU A 4 -11.43 -1.90 5.58
CA GLU A 4 -10.55 -3.06 5.44
C GLU A 4 -9.10 -2.64 5.64
N ILE A 5 -8.41 -3.37 6.51
CA ILE A 5 -7.00 -3.13 6.78
C ILE A 5 -6.19 -4.27 6.17
N LEU A 6 -5.17 -3.93 5.43
CA LEU A 6 -4.32 -4.90 4.74
C LEU A 6 -2.98 -5.03 5.43
N THR A 7 -2.43 -6.24 5.40
CA THR A 7 -1.05 -6.46 5.83
C THR A 7 -0.10 -6.12 4.69
N LEU A 8 1.18 -6.06 5.00
CA LEU A 8 2.20 -5.82 3.97
C LEU A 8 2.14 -6.90 2.89
N LYS A 9 1.98 -8.15 3.29
CA LYS A 9 1.90 -9.24 2.34
C LYS A 9 0.69 -9.07 1.43
N GLU A 10 -0.44 -8.67 2.00
CA GLU A 10 -1.65 -8.48 1.21
C GLU A 10 -1.49 -7.33 0.22
N VAL A 11 -0.85 -6.25 0.64
CA VAL A 11 -0.61 -5.14 -0.26
C VAL A 11 0.33 -5.55 -1.38
N ALA A 12 1.36 -6.31 -1.05
CA ALA A 12 2.29 -6.79 -2.07
C ALA A 12 1.57 -7.63 -3.10
N GLU A 13 0.71 -8.53 -2.65
CA GLU A 13 -0.06 -9.36 -3.57
C GLU A 13 -1.03 -8.53 -4.39
N TYR A 14 -1.67 -7.57 -3.75
CA TYR A 14 -2.62 -6.71 -4.41
C TYR A 14 -1.98 -5.89 -5.52
N LEU A 15 -0.76 -5.41 -5.26
CA LEU A 15 -0.03 -4.59 -6.22
C LEU A 15 0.87 -5.42 -7.14
N LYS A 16 0.89 -6.74 -6.94
CA LYS A 16 1.72 -7.64 -7.73
C LYS A 16 3.20 -7.35 -7.56
N LEU A 17 3.61 -7.07 -6.33
CA LEU A 17 5.00 -6.78 -5.98
C LEU A 17 5.53 -7.87 -5.06
N ALA A 18 6.86 -8.02 -5.04
CA ALA A 18 7.49 -8.83 -4.02
C ALA A 18 7.33 -8.15 -2.66
N GLU A 19 7.25 -8.95 -1.60
CA GLU A 19 7.10 -8.39 -0.26
C GLU A 19 8.24 -7.44 0.08
N LYS A 20 9.44 -7.80 -0.31
CA LYS A 20 10.62 -6.99 -0.06
C LYS A 20 10.48 -5.60 -0.69
N THR A 21 9.99 -5.57 -1.92
CA THR A 21 9.78 -4.32 -2.62
C THR A 21 8.69 -3.50 -1.94
N ALA A 22 7.59 -4.15 -1.57
CA ALA A 22 6.50 -3.44 -0.90
C ALA A 22 6.97 -2.87 0.44
N TYR A 23 7.78 -3.62 1.18
CA TYR A 23 8.31 -3.14 2.44
C TYR A 23 9.15 -1.87 2.22
N ARG A 24 10.03 -1.90 1.24
CA ARG A 24 10.88 -0.75 0.97
C ARG A 24 10.07 0.48 0.58
N LEU A 25 9.06 0.28 -0.25
CA LEU A 25 8.22 1.40 -0.68
C LEU A 25 7.41 1.96 0.48
N ALA A 26 6.95 1.10 1.38
CA ALA A 26 6.23 1.57 2.56
C ALA A 26 7.17 2.34 3.48
N ALA A 27 8.38 1.83 3.68
CA ALA A 27 9.35 2.48 4.54
C ALA A 27 9.78 3.84 3.99
N ASP A 28 9.84 3.96 2.67
CA ASP A 28 10.18 5.23 2.01
C ASP A 28 9.03 6.23 2.04
N GLY A 29 7.82 5.78 2.38
CA GLY A 29 6.67 6.63 2.31
C GLY A 29 6.04 6.72 0.93
N THR A 30 6.52 5.92 -0.02
CA THR A 30 5.96 5.91 -1.36
C THR A 30 4.56 5.32 -1.36
N ILE A 31 4.36 4.23 -0.62
CA ILE A 31 3.05 3.63 -0.43
C ILE A 31 2.51 4.08 0.91
N PRO A 32 1.31 4.66 0.97
CA PRO A 32 0.76 5.16 2.24
C PRO A 32 0.42 4.00 3.17
N GLY A 33 1.03 3.98 4.34
CA GLY A 33 0.80 2.95 5.32
C GLY A 33 1.14 3.46 6.70
N PHE A 34 0.93 2.62 7.70
CA PHE A 34 1.23 2.98 9.08
C PHE A 34 1.69 1.74 9.81
N LYS A 35 2.39 1.95 10.92
CA LYS A 35 2.91 0.85 11.72
C LYS A 35 2.06 0.64 12.95
N VAL A 36 1.76 -0.62 13.21
CA VAL A 36 1.06 -1.02 14.42
C VAL A 36 1.91 -2.08 15.09
N GLY A 37 2.50 -1.71 16.23
CA GLY A 37 3.34 -2.66 16.96
C GLY A 37 4.50 -3.20 16.17
N GLY A 38 5.08 -2.39 15.29
CA GLY A 38 6.23 -2.80 14.50
C GLY A 38 5.88 -3.50 13.19
N SER A 39 4.61 -3.65 12.90
CA SER A 39 4.18 -4.27 11.63
C SER A 39 3.48 -3.24 10.78
N TRP A 40 3.70 -3.31 9.47
CA TRP A 40 3.05 -2.40 8.54
C TRP A 40 1.59 -2.81 8.32
N ARG A 41 0.73 -1.80 8.26
CA ARG A 41 -0.68 -1.99 7.93
C ARG A 41 -1.12 -0.89 6.99
N PHE A 42 -2.13 -1.19 6.18
CA PHE A 42 -2.56 -0.26 5.13
C PHE A 42 -4.08 -0.26 5.09
N ARG A 43 -4.66 0.91 4.87
CA ARG A 43 -6.10 1.01 4.65
C ARG A 43 -6.38 0.78 3.19
N LYS A 44 -7.23 -0.16 2.89
CA LYS A 44 -7.51 -0.52 1.51
C LYS A 44 -8.01 0.67 0.71
N ALA A 45 -8.88 1.48 1.28
CA ALA A 45 -9.41 2.65 0.58
C ALA A 45 -8.29 3.62 0.21
N VAL A 46 -7.32 3.79 1.12
CA VAL A 46 -6.20 4.68 0.87
C VAL A 46 -5.29 4.11 -0.22
N ILE A 47 -5.10 2.79 -0.21
CA ILE A 47 -4.30 2.14 -1.25
C ILE A 47 -4.97 2.30 -2.61
N GLU A 48 -6.28 2.14 -2.66
CA GLU A 48 -7.00 2.30 -3.92
C GLU A 48 -6.89 3.72 -4.45
N ASP A 49 -7.00 4.70 -3.55
CA ASP A 49 -6.80 6.10 -3.92
C ASP A 49 -5.40 6.32 -4.48
N TRP A 50 -4.41 5.74 -3.81
CA TRP A 50 -3.03 5.89 -4.23
C TRP A 50 -2.81 5.30 -5.62
N ILE A 51 -3.43 4.14 -5.87
CA ILE A 51 -3.34 3.51 -7.18
C ILE A 51 -3.94 4.42 -8.25
N ASP A 52 -5.08 5.01 -7.96
CA ASP A 52 -5.73 5.92 -8.89
C ASP A 52 -4.82 7.09 -9.22
N GLN A 53 -4.16 7.64 -8.21
CA GLN A 53 -3.25 8.75 -8.41
C GLN A 53 -2.06 8.35 -9.28
N GLN A 54 -1.53 7.15 -9.08
CA GLN A 54 -0.43 6.66 -9.89
C GLN A 54 -0.87 6.50 -11.35
N THR A 55 -2.06 5.97 -11.54
CA THR A 55 -2.58 5.76 -12.88
C THR A 55 -2.74 7.08 -13.62
N VAL A 56 -3.29 8.08 -12.95
CA VAL A 56 -3.46 9.40 -13.55
C VAL A 56 -2.12 10.03 -13.86
N LYS A 57 -1.19 9.94 -12.93
CA LYS A 57 0.13 10.53 -13.09
C LYS A 57 0.87 9.96 -14.28
N ASN A 58 0.70 8.66 -14.51
CA ASN A 58 1.45 7.97 -15.55
C ASN A 58 0.74 7.97 -16.88
N ARG A 59 -0.40 8.60 -16.94
CA ARG A 59 -1.15 8.70 -18.19
C ARG A 59 -0.60 9.86 -18.98
N THR A 60 -0.19 9.60 -20.17
CA THR A 60 0.33 10.63 -21.06
C THR A 60 -0.42 10.62 -22.37
#